data_1fbccc404027fe8245f413e04f64f2b1
#
_entry.id   1fbccc404027fe8245f413e04f64f2b1
#
_cell.length_a   1.000
_cell.length_b   1.000
_cell.length_c   1.000
_cell.angle_alpha   90.00
_cell.angle_beta   90.00
_cell.angle_gamma   90.00
#
_symmetry.space_group_name_H-M   'P 1'
#
loop_
_entity.id
_entity.type
_entity.pdbx_description
1 polymer ?
#
loop_
_entity_poly.entity_id
_entity_poly.type
_entity_poly.pdbx_seq_one_letter_code
_entity_poly.pdbx_strand_id
1 'polypeptide(L)'
;AADCIIVAADAKVPMTRFEGKRVIECQVSDGINKAEELIKRAMKGDAPLYEVQGASKDGNDGPTASVKKGKSGGIGHQIYMQLMNGVSHMLPFVVGGGILIAIAFLIDGLNVDMNSLSEAERANFGTITPVAAMFKTIGGAAFGFMLPVLAGFIAMAIGDRPALALGFVGGYIAANGKSGFLGALVAGFVAGYVIVGLRKLCDKLPEALEKIAPVLI
;
A
#
# COMPACT_ATOMS: atom_id res chain seq x y z
N ALA A 1 -19.47 30.34 19.70
CA ALA A 1 -18.66 29.12 19.67
C ALA A 1 -19.45 28.07 18.88
N ALA A 2 -18.80 27.33 17.96
CA ALA A 2 -19.50 26.30 17.18
C ALA A 2 -19.70 25.06 18.07
N ASP A 3 -20.91 24.54 18.15
CA ASP A 3 -21.23 23.37 18.98
C ASP A 3 -20.80 22.04 18.34
N CYS A 4 -20.66 21.99 17.00
CA CYS A 4 -20.17 20.85 16.26
C CYS A 4 -19.42 21.32 15.00
N ILE A 5 -18.42 20.56 14.57
CA ILE A 5 -17.60 20.83 13.38
C ILE A 5 -17.72 19.65 12.42
N ILE A 6 -18.08 19.92 11.17
CA ILE A 6 -18.07 18.90 10.10
C ILE A 6 -16.84 19.14 9.23
N VAL A 7 -15.97 18.12 9.13
CA VAL A 7 -14.78 18.16 8.29
C VAL A 7 -15.00 17.21 7.12
N ALA A 8 -15.30 17.76 5.95
CA ALA A 8 -15.43 17.02 4.70
C ALA A 8 -14.14 17.17 3.89
N ALA A 9 -13.22 16.23 3.98
CA ALA A 9 -11.94 16.30 3.28
C ALA A 9 -11.41 14.90 2.98
N ASP A 10 -10.86 14.73 1.76
CA ASP A 10 -10.16 13.51 1.34
C ASP A 10 -8.66 13.57 1.67
N ALA A 11 -8.14 14.76 2.03
CA ALA A 11 -6.79 14.97 2.49
C ALA A 11 -6.72 15.12 4.02
N LYS A 12 -5.54 14.83 4.61
CA LYS A 12 -5.31 15.02 6.04
C LYS A 12 -5.43 16.50 6.42
N VAL A 13 -6.42 16.82 7.24
CA VAL A 13 -6.57 18.14 7.85
C VAL A 13 -5.91 18.12 9.24
N PRO A 14 -5.13 19.15 9.62
CA PRO A 14 -4.56 19.22 10.97
C PRO A 14 -5.68 19.39 12.00
N MET A 15 -6.03 18.29 12.66
CA MET A 15 -7.17 18.18 13.57
C MET A 15 -6.89 18.70 14.99
N THR A 16 -5.62 18.99 15.32
CA THR A 16 -5.18 19.45 16.64
C THR A 16 -5.90 20.73 17.11
N ARG A 17 -6.32 21.59 16.17
CA ARG A 17 -7.10 22.80 16.43
C ARG A 17 -8.53 22.54 16.91
N PHE A 18 -9.02 21.33 16.80
CA PHE A 18 -10.39 20.92 17.12
C PHE A 18 -10.47 20.09 18.41
N GLU A 19 -9.38 20.06 19.20
CA GLU A 19 -9.31 19.36 20.46
C GLU A 19 -10.41 19.85 21.43
N GLY A 20 -11.11 18.90 22.05
CA GLY A 20 -12.23 19.17 22.96
C GLY A 20 -13.53 19.62 22.27
N LYS A 21 -13.60 19.56 20.92
CA LYS A 21 -14.82 19.89 20.17
C LYS A 21 -15.44 18.63 19.57
N ARG A 22 -16.75 18.68 19.34
CA ARG A 22 -17.45 17.61 18.62
C ARG A 22 -17.15 17.71 17.13
N VAL A 23 -16.59 16.65 16.54
CA VAL A 23 -16.16 16.64 15.14
C VAL A 23 -16.75 15.45 14.41
N ILE A 24 -17.35 15.69 13.26
CA ILE A 24 -17.79 14.68 12.30
C ILE A 24 -16.82 14.74 11.12
N GLU A 25 -16.04 13.68 10.90
CA GLU A 25 -15.19 13.54 9.72
C GLU A 25 -15.93 12.75 8.65
N CYS A 26 -15.95 13.23 7.41
CA CYS A 26 -16.51 12.54 6.27
C CYS A 26 -15.70 12.80 5.00
N GLN A 27 -15.86 11.96 3.98
CA GLN A 27 -15.30 12.21 2.66
C GLN A 27 -16.02 13.37 1.97
N VAL A 28 -15.34 14.04 1.03
CA VAL A 28 -15.96 15.16 0.27
C VAL A 28 -17.23 14.71 -0.45
N SER A 29 -17.23 13.50 -1.01
CA SER A 29 -18.39 12.90 -1.66
C SER A 29 -19.61 12.74 -0.74
N ASP A 30 -19.38 12.34 0.52
CA ASP A 30 -20.45 12.23 1.52
C ASP A 30 -20.91 13.60 1.99
N GLY A 31 -19.98 14.57 2.10
CA GLY A 31 -20.31 15.96 2.40
C GLY A 31 -21.25 16.60 1.37
N ILE A 32 -21.10 16.22 0.10
CA ILE A 32 -21.95 16.72 -1.00
C ILE A 32 -23.29 15.97 -1.07
N ASN A 33 -23.25 14.63 -1.03
CA ASN A 33 -24.43 13.80 -1.29
C ASN A 33 -25.33 13.59 -0.07
N LYS A 34 -24.79 13.72 1.17
CA LYS A 34 -25.48 13.46 2.44
C LYS A 34 -25.46 14.64 3.40
N ALA A 35 -25.35 15.86 2.87
CA ALA A 35 -25.22 17.08 3.66
C ALA A 35 -26.33 17.24 4.71
N GLU A 36 -27.59 16.96 4.35
CA GLU A 36 -28.72 17.04 5.28
C GLU A 36 -28.62 16.04 6.44
N GLU A 37 -28.15 14.82 6.17
CA GLU A 37 -27.98 13.78 7.18
C GLU A 37 -26.86 14.14 8.16
N LEU A 38 -25.75 14.68 7.66
CA LEU A 38 -24.63 15.16 8.45
C LEU A 38 -25.02 16.33 9.34
N ILE A 39 -25.79 17.28 8.82
CA ILE A 39 -26.32 18.41 9.60
C ILE A 39 -27.28 17.92 10.67
N LYS A 40 -28.21 17.01 10.36
CA LYS A 40 -29.12 16.41 11.34
C LYS A 40 -28.37 15.67 12.46
N ARG A 41 -27.30 14.95 12.15
CA ARG A 41 -26.42 14.29 13.14
C ARG A 41 -25.70 15.31 14.02
N ALA A 42 -25.18 16.38 13.41
CA ALA A 42 -24.54 17.47 14.13
C ALA A 42 -25.49 18.16 15.11
N MET A 43 -26.73 18.43 14.68
CA MET A 43 -27.75 19.05 15.52
C MET A 43 -28.28 18.14 16.64
N LYS A 44 -28.32 16.83 16.43
CA LYS A 44 -28.66 15.83 17.46
C LYS A 44 -27.60 15.64 18.54
N GLY A 45 -26.43 16.24 18.38
CA GLY A 45 -25.32 16.07 19.32
C GLY A 45 -24.66 14.68 19.29
N ASP A 46 -24.88 13.88 18.25
CA ASP A 46 -24.35 12.52 18.06
C ASP A 46 -22.96 12.53 17.43
N ALA A 47 -22.20 13.60 17.60
CA ALA A 47 -20.84 13.72 17.14
C ALA A 47 -19.86 13.37 18.26
N PRO A 48 -18.86 12.51 18.02
CA PRO A 48 -17.84 12.16 19.01
C PRO A 48 -17.00 13.39 19.39
N LEU A 49 -16.64 13.50 20.68
CA LEU A 49 -15.64 14.46 21.13
C LEU A 49 -14.29 14.07 20.54
N TYR A 50 -13.59 15.04 19.96
CA TYR A 50 -12.24 14.82 19.47
C TYR A 50 -11.25 15.02 20.62
N GLU A 51 -10.66 13.93 21.10
CA GLU A 51 -9.56 13.92 22.08
C GLU A 51 -8.25 13.52 21.40
N VAL A 52 -7.21 14.34 21.54
CA VAL A 52 -5.89 13.99 21.08
C VAL A 52 -5.31 12.93 22.03
N GLN A 53 -5.41 11.65 21.68
CA GLN A 53 -4.68 10.61 22.38
C GLN A 53 -3.18 10.78 22.13
N GLY A 54 -2.45 11.13 23.19
CA GLY A 54 -1.03 11.11 23.42
C GLY A 54 -0.11 11.22 22.20
N ALA A 55 0.65 12.31 22.16
CA ALA A 55 1.72 12.54 21.20
C ALA A 55 2.74 11.39 21.17
N SER A 56 2.71 10.57 20.15
CA SER A 56 3.90 9.85 19.71
C SER A 56 4.56 10.70 18.62
N LYS A 57 5.64 11.40 19.03
CA LYS A 57 6.61 11.97 18.11
C LYS A 57 7.27 10.82 17.37
N ASP A 58 7.04 10.73 16.09
CA ASP A 58 8.09 10.34 15.14
C ASP A 58 7.65 10.77 13.75
N GLY A 59 8.44 11.71 13.21
CA GLY A 59 8.31 12.18 11.85
C GLY A 59 8.83 11.13 10.89
N ASN A 60 8.01 10.74 9.97
CA ASN A 60 8.45 10.35 8.64
C ASN A 60 7.27 10.51 7.67
N ASP A 61 7.35 11.55 6.85
CA ASP A 61 6.41 11.85 5.78
C ASP A 61 6.59 10.86 4.63
N GLY A 62 5.72 9.85 4.59
CA GLY A 62 5.43 9.07 3.39
C GLY A 62 3.91 9.03 3.22
N PRO A 63 3.35 8.96 2.00
CA PRO A 63 1.92 8.93 1.79
C PRO A 63 1.34 7.60 2.25
N THR A 64 1.19 7.45 3.57
CA THR A 64 0.44 6.34 4.14
C THR A 64 -1.01 6.76 4.21
N ALA A 65 -1.82 6.24 3.29
CA ALA A 65 -3.26 6.17 3.49
C ALA A 65 -3.52 5.34 4.76
N SER A 66 -3.56 6.01 5.91
CA SER A 66 -4.01 5.36 7.14
C SER A 66 -5.51 5.16 7.02
N VAL A 67 -5.89 3.96 6.62
CA VAL A 67 -7.28 3.50 6.66
C VAL A 67 -7.69 3.45 8.12
N LYS A 68 -8.46 4.45 8.56
CA LYS A 68 -9.15 4.41 9.86
C LYS A 68 -10.04 3.17 9.88
N LYS A 69 -9.88 2.38 10.92
CA LYS A 69 -10.70 1.23 11.28
C LYS A 69 -12.16 1.68 11.53
N GLY A 70 -12.90 1.93 10.47
CA GLY A 70 -14.36 2.08 10.52
C GLY A 70 -14.96 0.69 10.82
N LYS A 71 -15.53 0.53 12.00
CA LYS A 71 -16.32 -0.63 12.42
C LYS A 71 -17.63 -0.68 11.60
N SER A 72 -17.57 -1.05 10.33
CA SER A 72 -18.77 -1.49 9.56
C SER A 72 -18.37 -1.93 8.14
N GLY A 73 -17.50 -2.91 8.03
CA GLY A 73 -17.28 -3.61 6.78
C GLY A 73 -17.11 -5.09 7.10
N GLY A 74 -17.88 -5.97 6.47
CA GLY A 74 -17.68 -7.41 6.58
C GLY A 74 -16.26 -7.83 6.19
N ILE A 75 -15.87 -9.07 6.50
CA ILE A 75 -14.55 -9.64 6.20
C ILE A 75 -14.11 -9.34 4.75
N GLY A 76 -15.04 -9.37 3.80
CA GLY A 76 -14.77 -9.04 2.40
C GLY A 76 -14.28 -7.61 2.17
N HIS A 77 -14.82 -6.64 2.91
CA HIS A 77 -14.37 -5.24 2.81
C HIS A 77 -12.94 -5.06 3.37
N GLN A 78 -12.61 -5.76 4.45
CA GLN A 78 -11.24 -5.74 5.00
C GLN A 78 -10.23 -6.33 4.01
N ILE A 79 -10.55 -7.47 3.41
CA ILE A 79 -9.72 -8.10 2.38
C ILE A 79 -9.52 -7.15 1.19
N TYR A 80 -10.59 -6.51 0.73
CA TYR A 80 -10.52 -5.52 -0.35
C TYR A 80 -9.58 -4.36 -0.02
N MET A 81 -9.67 -3.79 1.18
CA MET A 81 -8.82 -2.68 1.60
C MET A 81 -7.35 -3.08 1.70
N GLN A 82 -7.07 -4.28 2.21
CA GLN A 82 -5.71 -4.84 2.28
C GLN A 82 -5.12 -5.07 0.89
N LEU A 83 -5.94 -5.62 -0.02
CA LEU A 83 -5.56 -5.82 -1.42
C LEU A 83 -5.27 -4.48 -2.12
N MET A 84 -6.17 -3.50 -1.94
CA MET A 84 -6.04 -2.18 -2.56
C MET A 84 -4.79 -1.45 -2.08
N ASN A 85 -4.41 -1.61 -0.81
CA ASN A 85 -3.16 -1.08 -0.28
C ASN A 85 -1.95 -1.67 -1.01
N GLY A 86 -1.90 -2.99 -1.20
CA GLY A 86 -0.83 -3.66 -1.95
C GLY A 86 -0.76 -3.19 -3.41
N VAL A 87 -1.90 -3.13 -4.10
CA VAL A 87 -1.98 -2.69 -5.50
C VAL A 87 -1.52 -1.25 -5.67
N SER A 88 -1.93 -0.34 -4.76
CA SER A 88 -1.54 1.08 -4.83
C SER A 88 -0.03 1.28 -4.76
N HIS A 89 0.67 0.50 -3.92
CA HIS A 89 2.12 0.58 -3.80
C HIS A 89 2.88 -0.13 -4.93
N MET A 90 2.23 -1.09 -5.60
CA MET A 90 2.77 -1.77 -6.78
C MET A 90 2.74 -0.90 -8.04
N LEU A 91 1.72 -0.03 -8.19
CA LEU A 91 1.49 0.77 -9.40
C LEU A 91 2.72 1.58 -9.87
N PRO A 92 3.48 2.28 -9.01
CA PRO A 92 4.67 3.02 -9.45
C PRO A 92 5.72 2.14 -10.12
N PHE A 93 5.89 0.90 -9.67
CA PHE A 93 6.83 -0.06 -10.27
C PHE A 93 6.37 -0.53 -11.65
N VAL A 94 5.07 -0.76 -11.81
CA VAL A 94 4.47 -1.15 -13.10
C VAL A 94 4.57 0.01 -14.10
N VAL A 95 4.15 1.21 -13.70
CA VAL A 95 4.16 2.39 -14.57
C VAL A 95 5.59 2.80 -14.91
N GLY A 96 6.46 2.96 -13.91
CA GLY A 96 7.85 3.36 -14.12
C GLY A 96 8.63 2.32 -14.93
N GLY A 97 8.50 1.03 -14.59
CA GLY A 97 9.13 -0.06 -15.33
C GLY A 97 8.63 -0.15 -16.76
N GLY A 98 7.31 -0.01 -16.97
CA GLY A 98 6.68 -0.02 -18.30
C GLY A 98 7.15 1.13 -19.19
N ILE A 99 7.26 2.34 -18.63
CA ILE A 99 7.79 3.51 -19.37
C ILE A 99 9.25 3.26 -19.80
N LEU A 100 10.09 2.75 -18.91
CA LEU A 100 11.50 2.46 -19.21
C LEU A 100 11.64 1.39 -20.31
N ILE A 101 10.83 0.33 -20.26
CA ILE A 101 10.80 -0.69 -21.32
C ILE A 101 10.30 -0.09 -22.64
N ALA A 102 9.28 0.77 -22.61
CA ALA A 102 8.78 1.44 -23.82
C ALA A 102 9.85 2.36 -24.44
N ILE A 103 10.60 3.08 -23.61
CA ILE A 103 11.75 3.89 -24.09
C ILE A 103 12.82 2.99 -24.72
N ALA A 104 13.13 1.83 -24.14
CA ALA A 104 14.08 0.89 -24.74
C ALA A 104 13.64 0.44 -26.14
N PHE A 105 12.36 0.11 -26.32
CA PHE A 105 11.82 -0.24 -27.63
C PHE A 105 11.83 0.95 -28.60
N LEU A 106 11.57 2.16 -28.13
CA LEU A 106 11.63 3.37 -28.94
C LEU A 106 13.06 3.62 -29.44
N ILE A 107 14.07 3.50 -28.58
CA ILE A 107 15.48 3.69 -28.92
C ILE A 107 15.91 2.69 -30.01
N ASP A 108 15.61 1.41 -29.84
CA ASP A 108 15.93 0.42 -30.86
C ASP A 108 15.15 0.64 -32.16
N GLY A 109 13.88 1.02 -32.07
CA GLY A 109 13.06 1.32 -33.26
C GLY A 109 13.52 2.52 -34.07
N LEU A 110 14.22 3.48 -33.46
CA LEU A 110 14.80 4.64 -34.17
C LEU A 110 16.21 4.33 -34.73
N ASN A 111 16.93 3.40 -34.16
CA ASN A 111 18.32 3.12 -34.55
C ASN A 111 18.49 1.88 -35.42
N VAL A 112 17.48 1.01 -35.50
CA VAL A 112 17.57 -0.28 -36.19
C VAL A 112 16.40 -0.44 -37.15
N ASP A 113 16.70 -0.76 -38.41
CA ASP A 113 15.67 -1.05 -39.41
C ASP A 113 15.07 -2.44 -39.17
N MET A 114 13.79 -2.47 -38.79
CA MET A 114 13.04 -3.68 -38.46
C MET A 114 13.01 -4.70 -39.61
N ASN A 115 13.14 -4.26 -40.88
CA ASN A 115 13.09 -5.14 -42.02
C ASN A 115 14.40 -5.89 -42.27
N SER A 116 15.52 -5.36 -41.74
CA SER A 116 16.85 -5.94 -41.89
C SER A 116 17.20 -6.95 -40.81
N LEU A 117 16.36 -7.06 -39.75
CA LEU A 117 16.60 -7.92 -38.59
C LEU A 117 16.23 -9.38 -38.88
N SER A 118 17.11 -10.29 -38.46
CA SER A 118 16.82 -11.71 -38.37
C SER A 118 15.77 -12.02 -37.30
N GLU A 119 15.12 -13.19 -37.33
CA GLU A 119 14.13 -13.59 -36.32
C GLU A 119 14.69 -13.59 -34.90
N ALA A 120 15.96 -13.99 -34.72
CA ALA A 120 16.63 -13.99 -33.43
C ALA A 120 16.87 -12.56 -32.88
N GLU A 121 17.19 -11.62 -33.73
CA GLU A 121 17.36 -10.20 -33.36
C GLU A 121 16.03 -9.54 -33.05
N ARG A 122 14.97 -9.88 -33.77
CA ARG A 122 13.60 -9.41 -33.45
C ARG A 122 13.13 -9.89 -32.08
N ALA A 123 13.49 -11.12 -31.68
CA ALA A 123 13.19 -11.64 -30.35
C ALA A 123 13.92 -10.84 -29.24
N ASN A 124 15.10 -10.28 -29.56
CA ASN A 124 15.91 -9.48 -28.64
C ASN A 124 15.65 -7.96 -28.76
N PHE A 125 14.59 -7.55 -29.45
CA PHE A 125 14.24 -6.14 -29.62
C PHE A 125 14.09 -5.41 -28.26
N GLY A 126 14.62 -4.22 -28.19
CA GLY A 126 14.76 -3.46 -26.94
C GLY A 126 16.10 -3.73 -26.20
N THR A 127 16.98 -4.59 -26.74
CA THR A 127 18.32 -4.85 -26.20
C THR A 127 19.41 -4.83 -27.26
N ILE A 128 19.11 -4.42 -28.48
CA ILE A 128 20.04 -4.42 -29.61
C ILE A 128 21.08 -3.31 -29.41
N THR A 129 20.63 -2.11 -29.08
CA THR A 129 21.55 -1.02 -28.73
C THR A 129 21.92 -1.06 -27.25
N PRO A 130 23.19 -0.72 -26.88
CA PRO A 130 23.61 -0.76 -25.46
C PRO A 130 22.72 0.13 -24.54
N VAL A 131 22.28 1.26 -25.08
CA VAL A 131 21.41 2.20 -24.33
C VAL A 131 20.03 1.60 -24.10
N ALA A 132 19.41 1.00 -25.12
CA ALA A 132 18.13 0.32 -24.99
C ALA A 132 18.22 -0.85 -23.99
N ALA A 133 19.30 -1.63 -24.06
CA ALA A 133 19.54 -2.71 -23.13
C ALA A 133 19.59 -2.25 -21.66
N MET A 134 20.21 -1.09 -21.38
CA MET A 134 20.22 -0.50 -20.03
C MET A 134 18.79 -0.15 -19.56
N PHE A 135 18.02 0.55 -20.39
CA PHE A 135 16.64 0.91 -20.06
C PHE A 135 15.75 -0.32 -19.85
N LYS A 136 15.88 -1.33 -20.72
CA LYS A 136 15.12 -2.58 -20.60
C LYS A 136 15.49 -3.35 -19.34
N THR A 137 16.78 -3.38 -18.97
CA THR A 137 17.25 -4.04 -17.74
C THR A 137 16.71 -3.37 -16.49
N ILE A 138 16.77 -2.03 -16.41
CA ILE A 138 16.22 -1.26 -15.27
C ILE A 138 14.70 -1.42 -15.20
N GLY A 139 14.01 -1.28 -16.33
CA GLY A 139 12.57 -1.45 -16.40
C GLY A 139 12.14 -2.88 -16.03
N GLY A 140 12.87 -3.90 -16.48
CA GLY A 140 12.65 -5.29 -16.13
C GLY A 140 12.86 -5.57 -14.64
N ALA A 141 13.89 -4.98 -14.04
CA ALA A 141 14.10 -5.04 -12.60
C ALA A 141 12.92 -4.42 -11.82
N ALA A 142 12.46 -3.23 -12.23
CA ALA A 142 11.29 -2.61 -11.63
C ALA A 142 10.04 -3.49 -11.72
N PHE A 143 9.79 -4.11 -12.88
CA PHE A 143 8.73 -5.10 -13.06
C PHE A 143 8.91 -6.34 -12.16
N GLY A 144 10.14 -6.79 -11.96
CA GLY A 144 10.45 -7.91 -11.07
C GLY A 144 10.09 -7.64 -9.62
N PHE A 145 10.16 -6.38 -9.18
CA PHE A 145 9.75 -5.97 -7.83
C PHE A 145 8.24 -5.85 -7.65
N MET A 146 7.45 -5.86 -8.72
CA MET A 146 5.99 -5.71 -8.66
C MET A 146 5.32 -6.69 -7.69
N LEU A 147 5.63 -7.98 -7.78
CA LEU A 147 5.02 -9.02 -6.94
C LEU A 147 5.53 -9.01 -5.50
N PRO A 148 6.84 -8.86 -5.23
CA PRO A 148 7.34 -8.64 -3.88
C PRO A 148 6.68 -7.43 -3.19
N VAL A 149 6.57 -6.30 -3.87
CA VAL A 149 5.94 -5.09 -3.34
C VAL A 149 4.46 -5.33 -3.04
N LEU A 150 3.72 -5.93 -3.96
CA LEU A 150 2.32 -6.28 -3.75
C LEU A 150 2.14 -7.11 -2.47
N ALA A 151 2.86 -8.22 -2.35
CA ALA A 151 2.76 -9.12 -1.21
C ALA A 151 3.21 -8.44 0.11
N GLY A 152 4.29 -7.66 0.05
CA GLY A 152 4.81 -6.93 1.21
C GLY A 152 3.79 -5.94 1.78
N PHE A 153 3.16 -5.12 0.94
CA PHE A 153 2.20 -4.13 1.40
C PHE A 153 0.85 -4.72 1.79
N ILE A 154 0.44 -5.86 1.22
CA ILE A 154 -0.70 -6.64 1.73
C ILE A 154 -0.38 -7.15 3.14
N ALA A 155 0.78 -7.76 3.34
CA ALA A 155 1.20 -8.26 4.64
C ALA A 155 1.29 -7.13 5.68
N MET A 156 1.84 -5.98 5.30
CA MET A 156 1.91 -4.78 6.16
C MET A 156 0.53 -4.25 6.54
N ALA A 157 -0.45 -4.29 5.64
CA ALA A 157 -1.82 -3.87 5.93
C ALA A 157 -2.51 -4.76 6.98
N ILE A 158 -2.03 -6.01 7.17
CA ILE A 158 -2.58 -6.99 8.11
C ILE A 158 -1.79 -7.01 9.43
N GLY A 159 -0.45 -7.11 9.33
CA GLY A 159 0.45 -7.37 10.45
C GLY A 159 1.39 -6.21 10.79
N ASP A 160 1.13 -4.99 10.27
CA ASP A 160 1.96 -3.80 10.40
C ASP A 160 3.39 -3.95 9.83
N ARG A 161 4.30 -3.05 10.24
CA ARG A 161 5.67 -2.97 9.70
C ARG A 161 6.46 -4.29 9.72
N PRO A 162 6.43 -5.13 10.78
CA PRO A 162 7.19 -6.38 10.79
C PRO A 162 6.77 -7.37 9.69
N ALA A 163 5.49 -7.35 9.31
CA ALA A 163 4.97 -8.25 8.28
C ALA A 163 5.48 -7.89 6.87
N LEU A 164 5.95 -6.66 6.67
CA LEU A 164 6.46 -6.18 5.38
C LEU A 164 7.59 -7.06 4.86
N ALA A 165 8.59 -7.36 5.69
CA ALA A 165 9.75 -8.16 5.30
C ALA A 165 9.36 -9.59 4.88
N LEU A 166 8.50 -10.23 5.67
CA LEU A 166 7.97 -11.56 5.35
C LEU A 166 7.17 -11.56 4.03
N GLY A 167 6.34 -10.53 3.83
CA GLY A 167 5.57 -10.35 2.62
C GLY A 167 6.45 -10.17 1.38
N PHE A 168 7.52 -9.37 1.47
CA PHE A 168 8.51 -9.21 0.38
C PHE A 168 9.17 -10.54 0.02
N VAL A 169 9.62 -11.30 1.01
CA VAL A 169 10.24 -12.62 0.77
C VAL A 169 9.24 -13.57 0.12
N GLY A 170 8.03 -13.65 0.63
CA GLY A 170 6.96 -14.49 0.07
C GLY A 170 6.61 -14.10 -1.37
N GLY A 171 6.49 -12.80 -1.65
CA GLY A 171 6.25 -12.27 -2.98
C GLY A 171 7.41 -12.53 -3.95
N TYR A 172 8.65 -12.46 -3.49
CA TYR A 172 9.84 -12.79 -4.28
C TYR A 172 9.88 -14.29 -4.65
N ILE A 173 9.58 -15.17 -3.71
CA ILE A 173 9.48 -16.62 -3.96
C ILE A 173 8.37 -16.90 -4.97
N ALA A 174 7.22 -16.25 -4.85
CA ALA A 174 6.12 -16.38 -5.79
C ALA A 174 6.47 -15.86 -7.19
N ALA A 175 7.22 -14.76 -7.29
CA ALA A 175 7.68 -14.18 -8.55
C ALA A 175 8.62 -15.11 -9.30
N ASN A 176 9.56 -15.75 -8.60
CA ASN A 176 10.52 -16.69 -9.19
C ASN A 176 9.97 -18.12 -9.34
N GLY A 177 8.89 -18.44 -8.63
CA GLY A 177 8.15 -19.69 -8.76
C GLY A 177 7.11 -19.63 -9.88
N LYS A 178 6.50 -20.78 -10.17
CA LYS A 178 5.43 -20.86 -11.18
C LYS A 178 4.08 -20.33 -10.69
N SER A 179 3.97 -19.84 -9.47
CA SER A 179 2.72 -19.39 -8.84
C SER A 179 2.33 -17.95 -9.22
N GLY A 180 3.29 -17.14 -9.66
CA GLY A 180 3.05 -15.80 -10.21
C GLY A 180 2.25 -14.87 -9.29
N PHE A 181 1.33 -14.11 -9.89
CA PHE A 181 0.54 -13.08 -9.21
C PHE A 181 -0.36 -13.65 -8.08
N LEU A 182 -1.05 -14.76 -8.35
CA LEU A 182 -1.92 -15.40 -7.34
C LEU A 182 -1.11 -15.92 -6.15
N GLY A 183 0.08 -16.49 -6.41
CA GLY A 183 1.00 -16.90 -5.35
C GLY A 183 1.47 -15.73 -4.49
N ALA A 184 1.78 -14.59 -5.09
CA ALA A 184 2.16 -13.38 -4.36
C ALA A 184 1.01 -12.85 -3.48
N LEU A 185 -0.23 -12.87 -3.98
CA LEU A 185 -1.40 -12.51 -3.19
C LEU A 185 -1.53 -13.39 -1.94
N VAL A 186 -1.54 -14.71 -2.14
CA VAL A 186 -1.66 -15.67 -1.04
C VAL A 186 -0.49 -15.50 -0.06
N ALA A 187 0.73 -15.36 -0.56
CA ALA A 187 1.92 -15.14 0.28
C ALA A 187 1.80 -13.89 1.14
N GLY A 188 1.28 -12.77 0.59
CA GLY A 188 1.05 -11.54 1.33
C GLY A 188 0.05 -11.70 2.47
N PHE A 189 -1.08 -12.36 2.22
CA PHE A 189 -2.07 -12.66 3.26
C PHE A 189 -1.51 -13.59 4.33
N VAL A 190 -0.86 -14.69 3.93
CA VAL A 190 -0.26 -15.64 4.86
C VAL A 190 0.80 -14.97 5.73
N ALA A 191 1.70 -14.19 5.14
CA ALA A 191 2.73 -13.46 5.88
C ALA A 191 2.12 -12.49 6.91
N GLY A 192 1.09 -11.74 6.54
CA GLY A 192 0.38 -10.86 7.46
C GLY A 192 -0.25 -11.57 8.63
N TYR A 193 -1.00 -12.65 8.38
CA TYR A 193 -1.64 -13.42 9.46
C TYR A 193 -0.64 -14.18 10.33
N VAL A 194 0.47 -14.67 9.77
CA VAL A 194 1.55 -15.30 10.54
C VAL A 194 2.12 -14.32 11.56
N ILE A 195 2.41 -13.08 11.18
CA ILE A 195 2.91 -12.06 12.11
C ILE A 195 1.88 -11.73 13.20
N VAL A 196 0.60 -11.60 12.84
CA VAL A 196 -0.46 -11.40 13.85
C VAL A 196 -0.53 -12.57 14.83
N GLY A 197 -0.36 -13.80 14.34
CA GLY A 197 -0.30 -15.00 15.19
C GLY A 197 0.94 -15.01 16.10
N LEU A 198 2.11 -14.66 15.56
CA LEU A 198 3.35 -14.55 16.34
C LEU A 198 3.25 -13.49 17.44
N ARG A 199 2.66 -12.32 17.15
CA ARG A 199 2.42 -11.29 18.19
C ARG A 199 1.58 -11.84 19.32
N LYS A 200 0.46 -12.49 19.02
CA LYS A 200 -0.40 -13.11 20.05
C LYS A 200 0.31 -14.20 20.85
N LEU A 201 1.28 -14.88 20.25
CA LEU A 201 2.10 -15.87 20.92
C LEU A 201 3.13 -15.18 21.83
N CYS A 202 3.74 -14.08 21.36
CA CYS A 202 4.70 -13.27 22.13
C CYS A 202 4.03 -12.61 23.34
N ASP A 203 2.78 -12.16 23.23
CA ASP A 203 2.01 -11.59 24.35
C ASP A 203 1.76 -12.58 25.51
N LYS A 204 1.93 -13.90 25.25
CA LYS A 204 1.80 -14.96 26.26
C LYS A 204 3.14 -15.40 26.87
N LEU A 205 4.25 -14.81 26.44
CA LEU A 205 5.57 -15.12 26.96
C LEU A 205 5.80 -14.49 28.34
N PRO A 206 6.59 -15.13 29.21
CA PRO A 206 6.97 -14.55 30.52
C PRO A 206 7.70 -13.21 30.32
N GLU A 207 7.55 -12.29 31.31
CA GLU A 207 8.12 -10.94 31.32
C GLU A 207 9.62 -10.86 30.97
N ALA A 208 10.37 -11.93 31.26
CA ALA A 208 11.80 -12.02 30.93
C ALA A 208 12.08 -12.02 29.42
N LEU A 209 11.14 -12.49 28.59
CA LEU A 209 11.26 -12.56 27.13
C LEU A 209 10.48 -11.44 26.41
N GLU A 210 9.62 -10.71 27.13
CA GLU A 210 8.84 -9.59 26.56
C GLU A 210 9.75 -8.49 26.01
N LYS A 211 10.90 -8.25 26.63
CA LYS A 211 11.90 -7.27 26.17
C LYS A 211 12.60 -7.68 24.86
N ILE A 212 12.55 -8.95 24.49
CA ILE A 212 13.14 -9.48 23.25
C ILE A 212 12.11 -9.46 22.11
N ALA A 213 10.81 -9.43 22.42
CA ALA A 213 9.72 -9.45 21.45
C ALA A 213 9.85 -8.35 20.36
N PRO A 214 10.17 -7.06 20.68
CA PRO A 214 10.33 -6.02 19.64
C PRO A 214 11.55 -6.21 18.74
N VAL A 215 12.49 -7.08 19.10
CA VAL A 215 13.68 -7.42 18.30
C VAL A 215 13.43 -8.65 17.43
N LEU A 216 12.53 -9.54 17.88
CA LEU A 216 12.17 -10.78 17.17
C LEU A 216 11.06 -10.56 16.12
N ILE A 217 10.28 -9.51 16.25
CA ILE A 217 9.18 -9.14 15.38
C ILE A 217 9.53 -7.86 14.62
#